data_7827653e073dd05e47c8c6a78f1604f2
#
_entry.id   7827653e073dd05e47c8c6a78f1604f2
#
_cell.length_a   1.000
_cell.length_b   1.000
_cell.length_c   1.000
_cell.angle_alpha   90.00
_cell.angle_beta   90.00
_cell.angle_gamma   90.00
#
_symmetry.space_group_name_H-M   'P 1'
#
loop_
_entity.id
_entity.type
_entity.pdbx_description
1 polymer ?
#
loop_
_entity_poly.entity_id
_entity_poly.type
_entity_poly.pdbx_seq_one_letter_code
_entity_poly.pdbx_strand_id
1 'polypeptide(L)'
;MKAVVIVFSPSGHTLTAARMIRKSIEARGGTADIIDLTKDDTLLFASDKRENLAAKVGAFDVLFVGAPVYAGHAEHTVLRTIAMLPSPDEKRSKIAVPFISYGGVHSFVALEEMGRALKRKKYVPVLGIKLASFHTLSRSFRTKISEDRPGDAERRVIEDTASKVVDLCSDRESIRDGSASFAYTKMPMRFILKILSQEKIHAKFKTVSIVYEKCRACKRCIEVCPVNNFVFADGIVSVKNRKNCILCGECFYNCASDAIVFDYRKLAKKRLRDGEVVLESPLSAVYRNEYGYIRGK
;
A
#
# COMPACT_ATOMS: atom_id res chain seq x y z
N MET A 1 2.96 -15.92 19.45
CA MET A 1 2.15 -14.90 18.78
C MET A 1 2.04 -15.21 17.29
N LYS A 2 0.83 -15.17 16.74
CA LYS A 2 0.58 -15.33 15.30
C LYS A 2 0.18 -13.99 14.68
N ALA A 3 0.93 -13.52 13.70
CA ALA A 3 0.61 -12.34 12.91
C ALA A 3 -0.01 -12.72 11.57
N VAL A 4 -0.91 -11.87 11.06
CA VAL A 4 -1.35 -11.89 9.67
C VAL A 4 -0.99 -10.56 9.02
N VAL A 5 -0.36 -10.60 7.86
CA VAL A 5 0.07 -9.41 7.11
C VAL A 5 -0.65 -9.39 5.78
N ILE A 6 -1.65 -8.52 5.64
CA ILE A 6 -2.36 -8.31 4.37
C ILE A 6 -1.66 -7.18 3.62
N VAL A 7 -1.35 -7.39 2.34
CA VAL A 7 -0.60 -6.43 1.55
C VAL A 7 -1.09 -6.37 0.11
N PHE A 8 -1.09 -5.16 -0.46
CA PHE A 8 -1.21 -4.96 -1.90
C PHE A 8 0.04 -4.24 -2.41
N SER A 9 0.74 -4.81 -3.39
CA SER A 9 2.08 -4.36 -3.75
C SER A 9 2.33 -4.34 -5.27
N PRO A 10 1.74 -3.40 -6.00
CA PRO A 10 1.85 -3.32 -7.47
C PRO A 10 3.27 -3.32 -8.00
N SER A 11 4.21 -2.70 -7.30
CA SER A 11 5.63 -2.58 -7.67
C SER A 11 6.58 -3.42 -6.80
N GLY A 12 6.06 -4.27 -5.90
CA GLY A 12 6.87 -5.14 -5.04
C GLY A 12 7.34 -4.51 -3.71
N HIS A 13 7.37 -3.18 -3.58
CA HIS A 13 7.98 -2.51 -2.42
C HIS A 13 7.19 -2.72 -1.11
N THR A 14 5.86 -2.66 -1.15
CA THR A 14 5.03 -2.93 0.03
C THR A 14 5.14 -4.40 0.47
N LEU A 15 5.27 -5.33 -0.49
CA LEU A 15 5.51 -6.75 -0.21
C LEU A 15 6.90 -6.96 0.43
N THR A 16 7.91 -6.22 0.00
CA THR A 16 9.24 -6.23 0.65
C THR A 16 9.12 -5.84 2.13
N ALA A 17 8.38 -4.78 2.43
CA ALA A 17 8.10 -4.39 3.83
C ALA A 17 7.34 -5.49 4.60
N ALA A 18 6.34 -6.13 4.00
CA ALA A 18 5.63 -7.26 4.61
C ALA A 18 6.55 -8.44 4.93
N ARG A 19 7.49 -8.76 4.03
CA ARG A 19 8.51 -9.80 4.27
C ARG A 19 9.47 -9.42 5.40
N MET A 20 9.86 -8.16 5.52
CA MET A 20 10.65 -7.66 6.65
C MET A 20 9.88 -7.79 7.96
N ILE A 21 8.58 -7.43 7.99
CA ILE A 21 7.70 -7.60 9.15
C ILE A 21 7.66 -9.09 9.56
N ARG A 22 7.40 -9.99 8.62
CA ARG A 22 7.40 -11.43 8.88
C ARG A 22 8.71 -11.88 9.52
N LYS A 23 9.84 -11.56 8.89
CA LYS A 23 11.16 -11.93 9.40
C LYS A 23 11.41 -11.39 10.83
N SER A 24 10.97 -10.16 11.11
CA SER A 24 11.14 -9.54 12.44
C SER A 24 10.26 -10.19 13.51
N ILE A 25 9.07 -10.66 13.16
CA ILE A 25 8.18 -11.41 14.05
C ILE A 25 8.75 -12.81 14.31
N GLU A 26 9.19 -13.51 13.25
CA GLU A 26 9.79 -14.86 13.35
C GLU A 26 11.06 -14.85 14.19
N ALA A 27 11.90 -13.83 14.06
CA ALA A 27 13.11 -13.65 14.90
C ALA A 27 12.79 -13.46 16.40
N ARG A 28 11.53 -13.20 16.76
CA ARG A 28 11.04 -13.05 18.14
C ARG A 28 10.17 -14.23 18.59
N GLY A 29 10.28 -15.38 17.89
CA GLY A 29 9.54 -16.60 18.23
C GLY A 29 8.05 -16.58 17.85
N GLY A 30 7.60 -15.59 17.09
CA GLY A 30 6.26 -15.58 16.52
C GLY A 30 6.18 -16.27 15.15
N THR A 31 4.97 -16.29 14.59
CA THR A 31 4.72 -16.69 13.20
C THR A 31 4.00 -15.59 12.45
N ALA A 32 4.20 -15.48 11.14
CA ALA A 32 3.50 -14.48 10.34
C ALA A 32 3.13 -15.01 8.95
N ASP A 33 1.85 -14.99 8.64
CA ASP A 33 1.30 -15.33 7.32
C ASP A 33 1.13 -14.06 6.49
N ILE A 34 1.61 -14.07 5.23
CA ILE A 34 1.43 -12.96 4.29
C ILE A 34 0.31 -13.31 3.32
N ILE A 35 -0.70 -12.45 3.25
CA ILE A 35 -1.77 -12.48 2.25
C ILE A 35 -1.50 -11.34 1.26
N ASP A 36 -0.94 -11.71 0.10
CA ASP A 36 -0.69 -10.75 -0.98
C ASP A 36 -1.91 -10.68 -1.90
N LEU A 37 -2.54 -9.52 -1.93
CA LEU A 37 -3.71 -9.22 -2.78
C LEU A 37 -3.32 -9.04 -4.25
N THR A 38 -2.03 -8.86 -4.53
CA THR A 38 -1.54 -8.54 -5.87
C THR A 38 -1.78 -9.72 -6.80
N LYS A 39 -2.55 -9.49 -7.88
CA LYS A 39 -2.93 -10.51 -8.87
C LYS A 39 -3.79 -11.67 -8.34
N ASP A 40 -4.30 -11.58 -7.12
CA ASP A 40 -5.21 -12.59 -6.58
C ASP A 40 -6.66 -12.26 -6.96
N ASP A 41 -7.12 -12.83 -8.08
CA ASP A 41 -8.48 -12.59 -8.58
C ASP A 41 -9.56 -13.06 -7.60
N THR A 42 -9.25 -14.06 -6.76
CA THR A 42 -10.19 -14.56 -5.74
C THR A 42 -10.44 -13.54 -4.63
N LEU A 43 -9.49 -12.66 -4.37
CA LEU A 43 -9.60 -11.58 -3.38
C LEU A 43 -9.99 -10.24 -3.99
N LEU A 44 -9.66 -10.01 -5.27
CA LEU A 44 -9.92 -8.74 -5.95
C LEU A 44 -11.30 -8.68 -6.60
N PHE A 45 -11.71 -9.74 -7.29
CA PHE A 45 -12.85 -9.68 -8.22
C PHE A 45 -13.92 -10.75 -8.02
N ALA A 46 -13.62 -11.86 -7.35
CA ALA A 46 -14.61 -12.92 -7.14
C ALA A 46 -15.84 -12.43 -6.36
N SER A 47 -17.00 -13.00 -6.62
CA SER A 47 -18.24 -12.67 -5.92
C SER A 47 -18.19 -13.02 -4.43
N ASP A 48 -17.49 -14.10 -4.08
CA ASP A 48 -17.27 -14.66 -2.75
C ASP A 48 -15.93 -14.19 -2.09
N LYS A 49 -15.35 -13.08 -2.59
CA LYS A 49 -14.07 -12.55 -2.10
C LYS A 49 -14.03 -12.25 -0.60
N ARG A 50 -15.18 -11.95 0.01
CA ARG A 50 -15.26 -11.73 1.47
C ARG A 50 -15.05 -13.04 2.24
N GLU A 51 -15.67 -14.10 1.80
CA GLU A 51 -15.55 -15.45 2.33
C GLU A 51 -14.12 -15.98 2.13
N ASN A 52 -13.59 -15.80 0.94
CA ASN A 52 -12.20 -16.15 0.61
C ASN A 52 -11.20 -15.40 1.50
N LEU A 53 -11.42 -14.11 1.71
CA LEU A 53 -10.57 -13.31 2.60
C LEU A 53 -10.67 -13.80 4.04
N ALA A 54 -11.88 -14.05 4.55
CA ALA A 54 -12.10 -14.53 5.91
C ALA A 54 -11.43 -15.89 6.15
N ALA A 55 -11.50 -16.80 5.18
CA ALA A 55 -10.85 -18.10 5.23
C ALA A 55 -9.31 -17.97 5.25
N LYS A 56 -8.73 -17.12 4.38
CA LYS A 56 -7.28 -16.89 4.34
C LYS A 56 -6.75 -16.19 5.60
N VAL A 57 -7.52 -15.26 6.18
CA VAL A 57 -7.12 -14.51 7.38
C VAL A 57 -7.06 -15.43 8.60
N GLY A 58 -8.04 -16.32 8.77
CA GLY A 58 -8.07 -17.30 9.86
C GLY A 58 -8.01 -16.66 11.27
N ALA A 59 -7.32 -17.32 12.20
CA ALA A 59 -7.07 -16.87 13.56
C ALA A 59 -5.72 -16.14 13.67
N PHE A 60 -5.64 -15.08 14.48
CA PHE A 60 -4.40 -14.31 14.68
C PHE A 60 -4.42 -13.49 16.00
N ASP A 61 -3.24 -13.13 16.46
CA ASP A 61 -3.03 -12.23 17.61
C ASP A 61 -2.86 -10.77 17.18
N VAL A 62 -2.32 -10.51 15.98
CA VAL A 62 -2.14 -9.17 15.43
C VAL A 62 -2.34 -9.16 13.92
N LEU A 63 -2.98 -8.10 13.45
CA LEU A 63 -3.21 -7.85 12.03
C LEU A 63 -2.34 -6.69 11.54
N PHE A 64 -1.45 -6.95 10.59
CA PHE A 64 -0.78 -5.91 9.81
C PHE A 64 -1.51 -5.71 8.49
N VAL A 65 -1.70 -4.46 8.09
CA VAL A 65 -2.30 -4.15 6.77
C VAL A 65 -1.44 -3.12 6.05
N GLY A 66 -0.95 -3.47 4.87
CA GLY A 66 -0.02 -2.66 4.09
C GLY A 66 -0.60 -2.13 2.79
N ALA A 67 -0.44 -0.82 2.55
CA ALA A 67 -0.85 -0.16 1.33
C ALA A 67 0.27 0.68 0.70
N PRO A 68 0.40 0.72 -0.63
CA PRO A 68 1.14 1.78 -1.29
C PRO A 68 0.33 3.07 -1.25
N VAL A 69 1.03 4.21 -1.30
CA VAL A 69 0.40 5.54 -1.35
C VAL A 69 0.29 6.02 -2.79
N TYR A 70 -0.93 6.28 -3.22
CA TYR A 70 -1.22 6.90 -4.52
C TYR A 70 -1.98 8.21 -4.35
N ALA A 71 -1.43 9.28 -4.94
CA ALA A 71 -1.99 10.63 -4.86
C ALA A 71 -2.26 11.12 -3.41
N GLY A 72 -1.47 10.62 -2.44
CA GLY A 72 -1.60 10.98 -1.02
C GLY A 72 -2.62 10.17 -0.23
N HIS A 73 -3.23 9.16 -0.84
CA HIS A 73 -4.20 8.24 -0.25
C HIS A 73 -3.63 6.83 -0.12
N ALA A 74 -4.12 6.05 0.83
CA ALA A 74 -3.94 4.61 0.81
C ALA A 74 -4.62 4.03 -0.44
N GLU A 75 -3.94 3.13 -1.13
CA GLU A 75 -4.49 2.55 -2.36
C GLU A 75 -5.86 1.88 -2.06
N HIS A 76 -6.86 2.21 -2.86
CA HIS A 76 -8.27 1.93 -2.58
C HIS A 76 -8.60 0.43 -2.52
N THR A 77 -7.82 -0.44 -3.19
CA THR A 77 -7.97 -1.90 -3.08
C THR A 77 -7.78 -2.35 -1.62
N VAL A 78 -6.79 -1.79 -0.93
CA VAL A 78 -6.54 -2.09 0.49
C VAL A 78 -7.68 -1.58 1.37
N LEU A 79 -8.17 -0.36 1.12
CA LEU A 79 -9.30 0.19 1.90
C LEU A 79 -10.57 -0.64 1.73
N ARG A 80 -10.84 -1.14 0.51
CA ARG A 80 -11.94 -2.06 0.21
C ARG A 80 -11.73 -3.41 0.92
N THR A 81 -10.51 -3.93 0.93
CA THR A 81 -10.17 -5.16 1.62
C THR A 81 -10.38 -5.02 3.13
N ILE A 82 -9.96 -3.91 3.74
CA ILE A 82 -10.25 -3.64 5.17
C ILE A 82 -11.75 -3.66 5.44
N ALA A 83 -12.58 -3.10 4.56
CA ALA A 83 -14.03 -3.10 4.72
C ALA A 83 -14.66 -4.51 4.64
N MET A 84 -13.98 -5.47 4.01
CA MET A 84 -14.40 -6.87 3.90
C MET A 84 -13.88 -7.77 5.04
N LEU A 85 -12.89 -7.30 5.82
CA LEU A 85 -12.32 -8.08 6.93
C LEU A 85 -13.41 -8.60 7.87
N PRO A 86 -13.28 -9.83 8.40
CA PRO A 86 -14.09 -10.25 9.54
C PRO A 86 -13.87 -9.31 10.72
N SER A 87 -14.86 -9.11 11.56
CA SER A 87 -14.67 -8.35 12.81
C SER A 87 -13.84 -9.17 13.81
N PRO A 88 -13.14 -8.52 14.75
CA PRO A 88 -12.49 -9.21 15.86
C PRO A 88 -13.47 -10.09 16.64
N ASP A 89 -13.03 -11.26 17.06
CA ASP A 89 -13.77 -12.25 17.84
C ASP A 89 -12.79 -13.01 18.77
N GLU A 90 -13.20 -14.13 19.35
CA GLU A 90 -12.36 -14.95 20.21
C GLU A 90 -11.09 -15.48 19.52
N LYS A 91 -11.15 -15.71 18.19
CA LYS A 91 -10.05 -16.23 17.36
C LYS A 91 -9.18 -15.13 16.75
N ARG A 92 -9.68 -13.91 16.70
CA ARG A 92 -9.05 -12.78 16.03
C ARG A 92 -8.92 -11.61 16.97
N SER A 93 -7.69 -11.28 17.32
CA SER A 93 -7.41 -10.11 18.14
C SER A 93 -7.90 -8.81 17.48
N LYS A 94 -8.23 -7.84 18.30
CA LYS A 94 -8.55 -6.48 17.84
C LYS A 94 -7.29 -5.66 17.46
N ILE A 95 -6.09 -6.12 17.77
CA ILE A 95 -4.84 -5.38 17.54
C ILE A 95 -4.58 -5.28 16.05
N ALA A 96 -4.40 -4.06 15.54
CA ALA A 96 -4.03 -3.82 14.15
C ALA A 96 -2.89 -2.79 14.02
N VAL A 97 -2.04 -3.01 13.03
CA VAL A 97 -0.92 -2.12 12.68
C VAL A 97 -0.98 -1.81 11.19
N PRO A 98 -1.61 -0.70 10.78
CA PRO A 98 -1.53 -0.25 9.40
C PRO A 98 -0.11 0.20 9.08
N PHE A 99 0.36 -0.12 7.87
CA PHE A 99 1.61 0.40 7.34
C PHE A 99 1.44 0.88 5.90
N ILE A 100 2.20 1.91 5.54
CA ILE A 100 2.20 2.45 4.19
C ILE A 100 3.62 2.46 3.62
N SER A 101 3.73 2.18 2.33
CA SER A 101 4.93 2.45 1.53
C SER A 101 4.67 3.63 0.60
N TYR A 102 5.56 4.62 0.59
CA TYR A 102 5.41 5.82 -0.23
C TYR A 102 6.76 6.26 -0.82
N GLY A 103 6.70 6.95 -1.94
CA GLY A 103 7.88 7.33 -2.72
C GLY A 103 8.69 8.50 -2.14
N GLY A 104 8.68 8.77 -0.84
CA GLY A 104 9.44 9.82 -0.20
C GLY A 104 8.87 11.23 -0.35
N VAL A 105 7.94 11.49 -1.26
CA VAL A 105 7.42 12.83 -1.56
C VAL A 105 6.34 13.25 -0.56
N HIS A 106 5.20 12.55 -0.58
CA HIS A 106 4.08 12.81 0.33
C HIS A 106 3.28 11.56 0.60
N SER A 107 2.93 11.33 1.84
CA SER A 107 2.03 10.25 2.28
C SER A 107 0.65 10.76 2.73
N PHE A 108 0.53 12.04 2.98
CA PHE A 108 -0.69 12.79 3.34
C PHE A 108 -1.66 12.02 4.25
N VAL A 109 -2.88 11.70 3.74
CA VAL A 109 -3.97 11.13 4.56
C VAL A 109 -3.99 9.59 4.56
N ALA A 110 -3.06 8.93 3.87
CA ALA A 110 -3.10 7.49 3.65
C ALA A 110 -3.21 6.69 4.96
N LEU A 111 -2.37 6.97 5.93
CA LEU A 111 -2.37 6.23 7.20
C LEU A 111 -3.63 6.54 8.04
N GLU A 112 -4.09 7.80 8.01
CA GLU A 112 -5.35 8.21 8.65
C GLU A 112 -6.57 7.46 8.07
N GLU A 113 -6.60 7.27 6.75
CA GLU A 113 -7.67 6.53 6.08
C GLU A 113 -7.69 5.06 6.51
N MET A 114 -6.53 4.43 6.54
CA MET A 114 -6.40 3.04 7.00
C MET A 114 -6.81 2.89 8.47
N GLY A 115 -6.34 3.77 9.34
CA GLY A 115 -6.72 3.77 10.75
C GLY A 115 -8.23 3.90 10.94
N ARG A 116 -8.87 4.84 10.22
CA ARG A 116 -10.34 5.01 10.23
C ARG A 116 -11.09 3.77 9.69
N ALA A 117 -10.57 3.17 8.62
CA ALA A 117 -11.19 1.97 8.04
C ALA A 117 -11.11 0.78 9.02
N LEU A 118 -9.97 0.57 9.67
CA LEU A 118 -9.80 -0.47 10.69
C LEU A 118 -10.71 -0.26 11.89
N LYS A 119 -10.83 0.97 12.39
CA LYS A 119 -11.75 1.29 13.50
C LYS A 119 -13.21 1.00 13.16
N ARG A 120 -13.66 1.29 11.95
CA ARG A 120 -15.02 0.92 11.49
C ARG A 120 -15.26 -0.58 11.53
N LYS A 121 -14.20 -1.38 11.41
CA LYS A 121 -14.23 -2.85 11.54
C LYS A 121 -13.97 -3.33 12.97
N LYS A 122 -13.99 -2.42 13.96
CA LYS A 122 -13.76 -2.68 15.40
C LYS A 122 -12.34 -3.13 15.74
N TYR A 123 -11.38 -2.97 14.83
CA TYR A 123 -9.96 -3.10 15.16
C TYR A 123 -9.44 -1.87 15.90
N VAL A 124 -8.41 -2.07 16.71
CA VAL A 124 -7.69 -1.00 17.42
C VAL A 124 -6.34 -0.78 16.74
N PRO A 125 -6.16 0.30 15.96
CA PRO A 125 -4.86 0.63 15.38
C PRO A 125 -3.91 1.13 16.47
N VAL A 126 -3.07 0.24 17.01
CA VAL A 126 -2.19 0.54 18.15
C VAL A 126 -0.95 1.34 17.74
N LEU A 127 -0.42 1.08 16.56
CA LEU A 127 0.74 1.72 15.94
C LEU A 127 0.44 1.93 14.46
N GLY A 128 1.15 2.89 13.84
CA GLY A 128 1.13 3.06 12.38
C GLY A 128 2.55 3.22 11.85
N ILE A 129 2.87 2.55 10.75
CA ILE A 129 4.19 2.58 10.14
C ILE A 129 4.14 3.31 8.80
N LYS A 130 5.14 4.14 8.56
CA LYS A 130 5.33 4.89 7.32
C LYS A 130 6.74 4.61 6.80
N LEU A 131 6.83 3.95 5.66
CA LEU A 131 8.08 3.46 5.08
C LEU A 131 8.35 4.16 3.75
N ALA A 132 9.53 4.77 3.64
CA ALA A 132 10.00 5.24 2.35
C ALA A 132 10.28 4.04 1.43
N SER A 133 9.98 4.21 0.15
CA SER A 133 10.24 3.22 -0.89
C SER A 133 10.54 3.92 -2.21
N PHE A 134 11.09 3.20 -3.16
CA PHE A 134 11.35 3.75 -4.48
C PHE A 134 10.09 4.37 -5.09
N HIS A 135 10.20 5.62 -5.56
CA HIS A 135 9.11 6.32 -6.23
C HIS A 135 8.98 5.85 -7.68
N THR A 136 8.11 4.90 -7.94
CA THR A 136 8.00 4.20 -9.24
C THR A 136 7.81 5.13 -10.44
N LEU A 137 7.09 6.25 -10.29
CA LEU A 137 6.93 7.24 -11.34
C LEU A 137 8.22 7.98 -11.68
N SER A 138 9.24 7.96 -10.79
CA SER A 138 10.55 8.56 -11.06
C SER A 138 11.51 7.66 -11.85
N ARG A 139 11.09 6.44 -12.23
CA ARG A 139 11.91 5.51 -13.04
C ARG A 139 12.48 6.14 -14.30
N SER A 140 11.76 7.07 -14.90
CA SER A 140 12.18 7.77 -16.13
C SER A 140 12.81 9.14 -15.87
N PHE A 141 13.04 9.52 -14.62
CA PHE A 141 13.69 10.78 -14.27
C PHE A 141 15.20 10.61 -14.20
N ARG A 142 15.93 11.71 -14.44
CA ARG A 142 17.38 11.72 -14.29
C ARG A 142 17.78 11.37 -12.85
N THR A 143 17.12 11.97 -11.87
CA THR A 143 17.28 11.65 -10.45
C THR A 143 16.11 10.80 -10.00
N LYS A 144 16.39 9.57 -9.60
CA LYS A 144 15.40 8.67 -9.06
C LYS A 144 15.18 8.95 -7.59
N ILE A 145 13.91 8.96 -7.18
CA ILE A 145 13.53 9.33 -5.82
C ILE A 145 13.47 8.07 -4.96
N SER A 146 14.19 8.07 -3.83
CA SER A 146 14.21 6.95 -2.86
C SER A 146 14.59 5.62 -3.50
N GLU A 147 15.59 5.60 -4.42
CA GLU A 147 15.93 4.42 -5.22
C GLU A 147 16.34 3.22 -4.35
N ASP A 148 17.09 3.47 -3.27
CA ASP A 148 17.60 2.43 -2.37
C ASP A 148 16.64 2.06 -1.21
N ARG A 149 15.36 2.50 -1.31
CA ARG A 149 14.37 2.25 -0.26
C ARG A 149 13.36 1.17 -0.67
N PRO A 150 12.88 0.34 0.30
CA PRO A 150 13.21 0.35 1.74
C PRO A 150 14.61 -0.23 2.02
N GLY A 151 15.33 0.40 2.96
CA GLY A 151 16.68 0.04 3.37
C GLY A 151 16.79 -0.22 4.87
N ASP A 152 17.98 0.04 5.44
CA ASP A 152 18.27 -0.22 6.86
C ASP A 152 17.44 0.65 7.81
N ALA A 153 17.12 1.89 7.43
CA ALA A 153 16.27 2.75 8.25
C ALA A 153 14.87 2.16 8.40
N GLU A 154 14.25 1.70 7.31
CA GLU A 154 12.95 1.05 7.32
C GLU A 154 12.99 -0.28 8.06
N ARG A 155 14.10 -1.03 7.95
CA ARG A 155 14.30 -2.27 8.70
C ARG A 155 14.27 -2.02 10.20
N ARG A 156 14.99 -1.03 10.72
CA ARG A 156 14.98 -0.68 12.16
C ARG A 156 13.59 -0.31 12.65
N VAL A 157 12.85 0.49 11.89
CA VAL A 157 11.46 0.83 12.20
C VAL A 157 10.59 -0.43 12.34
N ILE A 158 10.75 -1.37 11.43
CA ILE A 158 9.99 -2.63 11.43
C ILE A 158 10.38 -3.50 12.65
N GLU A 159 11.67 -3.62 12.93
CA GLU A 159 12.20 -4.39 14.06
C GLU A 159 11.71 -3.85 15.41
N ASP A 160 11.75 -2.52 15.59
CA ASP A 160 11.23 -1.84 16.77
C ASP A 160 9.70 -2.02 16.91
N THR A 161 8.97 -1.88 15.79
CA THR A 161 7.52 -2.12 15.77
C THR A 161 7.19 -3.57 16.15
N ALA A 162 7.92 -4.54 15.60
CA ALA A 162 7.71 -5.95 15.91
C ALA A 162 7.93 -6.23 17.40
N SER A 163 8.96 -5.64 18.02
CA SER A 163 9.17 -5.75 19.47
C SER A 163 7.97 -5.24 20.25
N LYS A 164 7.54 -4.01 19.97
CA LYS A 164 6.40 -3.38 20.68
C LYS A 164 5.09 -4.16 20.50
N VAL A 165 4.87 -4.74 19.33
CA VAL A 165 3.67 -5.54 19.07
C VAL A 165 3.71 -6.85 19.85
N VAL A 166 4.87 -7.49 19.99
CA VAL A 166 5.02 -8.68 20.82
C VAL A 166 4.68 -8.35 22.27
N ASP A 167 5.20 -7.24 22.80
CA ASP A 167 4.92 -6.78 24.17
C ASP A 167 3.42 -6.51 24.36
N LEU A 168 2.77 -5.82 23.41
CA LEU A 168 1.32 -5.54 23.44
C LEU A 168 0.45 -6.80 23.35
N CYS A 169 0.90 -7.84 22.64
CA CYS A 169 0.19 -9.12 22.60
C CYS A 169 0.28 -9.87 23.94
N SER A 170 1.36 -9.67 24.70
CA SER A 170 1.57 -10.27 26.02
C SER A 170 0.83 -9.51 27.11
N ASP A 171 0.74 -8.17 27.01
CA ASP A 171 0.02 -7.30 27.94
C ASP A 171 -1.17 -6.63 27.22
N ARG A 172 -2.29 -7.33 27.18
CA ARG A 172 -3.50 -6.84 26.50
C ARG A 172 -4.19 -5.67 27.20
N GLU A 173 -3.89 -5.41 28.46
CA GLU A 173 -4.44 -4.29 29.22
C GLU A 173 -3.81 -2.95 28.79
N SER A 174 -2.61 -2.98 28.26
CA SER A 174 -1.91 -1.81 27.71
C SER A 174 -2.36 -1.39 26.31
N ILE A 175 -3.28 -2.14 25.66
CA ILE A 175 -3.77 -1.82 24.32
C ILE A 175 -4.51 -0.47 24.31
N ARG A 176 -3.98 0.49 23.55
CA ARG A 176 -4.58 1.82 23.36
C ARG A 176 -4.69 2.15 21.86
N ASP A 177 -5.73 2.89 21.52
CA ASP A 177 -5.92 3.41 20.14
C ASP A 177 -4.91 4.52 19.84
N GLY A 178 -3.99 4.22 18.93
CA GLY A 178 -2.97 5.16 18.43
C GLY A 178 -3.39 6.01 17.24
N SER A 179 -4.58 5.76 16.68
CA SER A 179 -5.00 6.31 15.38
C SER A 179 -5.14 7.85 15.34
N ALA A 180 -5.27 8.51 16.48
CA ALA A 180 -5.28 9.97 16.53
C ALA A 180 -3.99 10.58 15.97
N SER A 181 -2.85 9.90 16.16
CA SER A 181 -1.55 10.34 15.66
C SER A 181 -1.37 10.17 14.15
N PHE A 182 -2.26 9.43 13.47
CA PHE A 182 -2.19 9.22 12.02
C PHE A 182 -2.68 10.44 11.25
N ALA A 183 -3.34 11.37 11.92
CA ALA A 183 -3.84 12.62 11.33
C ALA A 183 -2.77 13.73 11.31
N TYR A 184 -1.63 13.44 10.71
CA TYR A 184 -0.47 14.33 10.67
C TYR A 184 -0.51 15.38 9.56
N THR A 185 -1.35 15.22 8.55
CA THR A 185 -1.48 16.20 7.47
C THR A 185 -2.19 17.45 7.97
N LYS A 186 -1.53 18.61 7.79
CA LYS A 186 -2.06 19.91 8.21
C LYS A 186 -3.20 20.38 7.30
N MET A 187 -4.04 21.25 7.83
CA MET A 187 -5.02 22.02 7.05
C MET A 187 -4.30 23.08 6.19
N PRO A 188 -4.82 23.46 4.99
CA PRO A 188 -6.07 22.97 4.40
C PRO A 188 -5.93 21.68 3.58
N MET A 189 -4.70 21.18 3.35
CA MET A 189 -4.45 20.03 2.48
C MET A 189 -5.22 18.76 2.93
N ARG A 190 -5.30 18.53 4.24
CA ARG A 190 -6.08 17.42 4.82
C ARG A 190 -7.56 17.48 4.42
N PHE A 191 -8.15 18.67 4.41
CA PHE A 191 -9.54 18.87 3.99
C PHE A 191 -9.73 18.63 2.49
N ILE A 192 -8.84 19.20 1.67
CA ILE A 192 -8.85 19.03 0.21
C ILE A 192 -8.80 17.54 -0.16
N LEU A 193 -7.90 16.77 0.46
CA LEU A 193 -7.76 15.35 0.17
C LEU A 193 -8.94 14.50 0.68
N LYS A 194 -9.65 14.93 1.72
CA LYS A 194 -10.89 14.24 2.12
C LYS A 194 -12.00 14.38 1.07
N ILE A 195 -12.03 15.49 0.31
CA ILE A 195 -12.99 15.71 -0.78
C ILE A 195 -12.52 15.04 -2.07
N LEU A 196 -11.22 15.07 -2.35
CA LEU A 196 -10.60 14.50 -3.54
C LEU A 196 -10.09 13.08 -3.25
N SER A 197 -10.99 12.11 -3.19
CA SER A 197 -10.60 10.70 -3.03
C SER A 197 -9.75 10.23 -4.22
N GLN A 198 -8.96 9.17 -4.01
CA GLN A 198 -8.17 8.54 -5.07
C GLN A 198 -9.02 8.19 -6.29
N GLU A 199 -10.24 7.69 -6.08
CA GLU A 199 -11.17 7.33 -7.16
C GLU A 199 -11.58 8.55 -7.99
N LYS A 200 -11.86 9.70 -7.35
CA LYS A 200 -12.17 10.96 -8.05
C LYS A 200 -10.95 11.48 -8.83
N ILE A 201 -9.75 11.32 -8.29
CA ILE A 201 -8.52 11.70 -8.98
C ILE A 201 -8.32 10.79 -10.19
N HIS A 202 -8.48 9.48 -10.04
CA HIS A 202 -8.36 8.50 -11.12
C HIS A 202 -9.37 8.75 -12.24
N ALA A 203 -10.61 9.13 -11.92
CA ALA A 203 -11.64 9.43 -12.91
C ALA A 203 -11.28 10.61 -13.84
N LYS A 204 -10.36 11.48 -13.43
CA LYS A 204 -9.88 12.61 -14.24
C LYS A 204 -8.80 12.22 -15.25
N PHE A 205 -8.20 11.04 -15.11
CA PHE A 205 -7.13 10.58 -15.99
C PHE A 205 -7.63 9.47 -16.90
N LYS A 206 -7.19 9.52 -18.16
CA LYS A 206 -7.35 8.39 -19.05
C LYS A 206 -6.53 7.23 -18.52
N THR A 207 -7.15 6.08 -18.42
CA THR A 207 -6.45 4.83 -18.14
C THR A 207 -5.46 4.51 -19.27
N VAL A 208 -4.60 3.53 -19.03
CA VAL A 208 -3.67 3.07 -20.06
C VAL A 208 -4.41 2.69 -21.34
N SER A 209 -3.80 2.99 -22.50
CA SER A 209 -4.25 2.55 -23.81
C SER A 209 -3.09 1.90 -24.56
N ILE A 210 -3.42 1.13 -25.58
CA ILE A 210 -2.45 0.40 -26.39
C ILE A 210 -2.42 1.01 -27.79
N VAL A 211 -1.21 1.33 -28.25
CA VAL A 211 -0.94 1.68 -29.67
C VAL A 211 -0.64 0.38 -30.41
N TYR A 212 -1.62 -0.15 -31.12
CA TYR A 212 -1.56 -1.50 -31.67
C TYR A 212 -0.46 -1.65 -32.73
N GLU A 213 -0.15 -0.60 -33.48
CA GLU A 213 0.92 -0.57 -34.50
C GLU A 213 2.31 -0.80 -33.88
N LYS A 214 2.46 -0.51 -32.58
CA LYS A 214 3.70 -0.73 -31.83
C LYS A 214 3.68 -2.03 -31.04
N CYS A 215 2.49 -2.60 -30.80
CA CYS A 215 2.35 -3.75 -29.93
C CYS A 215 2.89 -5.04 -30.58
N ARG A 216 3.85 -5.66 -29.94
CA ARG A 216 4.45 -6.95 -30.37
C ARG A 216 3.76 -8.17 -29.73
N ALA A 217 2.64 -8.00 -29.06
CA ALA A 217 1.89 -9.03 -28.36
C ALA A 217 2.73 -9.90 -27.38
N CYS A 218 3.80 -9.34 -26.82
CA CYS A 218 4.74 -10.03 -25.92
C CYS A 218 4.15 -10.40 -24.54
N LYS A 219 2.92 -10.00 -24.24
CA LYS A 219 2.17 -10.29 -23.02
C LYS A 219 2.76 -9.72 -21.71
N ARG A 220 3.88 -8.99 -21.76
CA ARG A 220 4.52 -8.46 -20.55
C ARG A 220 3.60 -7.59 -19.70
N CYS A 221 2.70 -6.80 -20.31
CA CYS A 221 1.70 -5.98 -19.62
C CYS A 221 0.69 -6.85 -18.83
N ILE A 222 0.38 -8.07 -19.28
CA ILE A 222 -0.45 -9.04 -18.56
C ILE A 222 0.29 -9.53 -17.32
N GLU A 223 1.58 -9.89 -17.48
CA GLU A 223 2.40 -10.41 -16.38
C GLU A 223 2.60 -9.42 -15.26
N VAL A 224 2.76 -8.13 -15.57
CA VAL A 224 3.09 -7.10 -14.57
C VAL A 224 1.87 -6.38 -14.02
N CYS A 225 0.66 -6.58 -14.57
CA CYS A 225 -0.54 -5.89 -14.10
C CYS A 225 -0.98 -6.41 -12.72
N PRO A 226 -0.95 -5.59 -11.66
CA PRO A 226 -1.25 -6.04 -10.31
C PRO A 226 -2.72 -6.40 -10.09
N VAL A 227 -3.60 -5.99 -11.01
CA VAL A 227 -5.05 -6.23 -10.98
C VAL A 227 -5.53 -7.04 -12.18
N ASN A 228 -4.64 -7.80 -12.84
CA ASN A 228 -4.92 -8.68 -13.97
C ASN A 228 -5.84 -8.04 -15.06
N ASN A 229 -5.62 -6.76 -15.35
CA ASN A 229 -6.53 -5.96 -16.17
C ASN A 229 -6.25 -6.03 -17.68
N PHE A 230 -5.39 -6.93 -18.13
CA PHE A 230 -5.16 -7.21 -19.54
C PHE A 230 -5.58 -8.63 -19.89
N VAL A 231 -5.93 -8.82 -21.16
CA VAL A 231 -6.25 -10.13 -21.74
C VAL A 231 -5.55 -10.26 -23.09
N PHE A 232 -5.20 -11.47 -23.44
CA PHE A 232 -4.71 -11.82 -24.77
C PHE A 232 -5.74 -12.75 -25.42
N ALA A 233 -6.31 -12.31 -26.55
CA ALA A 233 -7.24 -13.08 -27.35
C ALA A 233 -7.02 -12.73 -28.84
N ASP A 234 -7.16 -13.69 -29.71
CA ASP A 234 -7.07 -13.52 -31.18
C ASP A 234 -5.80 -12.82 -31.63
N GLY A 235 -4.65 -13.12 -30.97
CA GLY A 235 -3.37 -12.50 -31.31
C GLY A 235 -3.18 -11.08 -30.73
N ILE A 236 -4.16 -10.52 -30.04
CA ILE A 236 -4.20 -9.13 -29.59
C ILE A 236 -4.23 -9.03 -28.07
N VAL A 237 -3.44 -8.10 -27.52
CA VAL A 237 -3.54 -7.71 -26.10
C VAL A 237 -4.52 -6.56 -25.96
N SER A 238 -5.46 -6.67 -25.03
CA SER A 238 -6.43 -5.60 -24.76
C SER A 238 -6.64 -5.37 -23.27
N VAL A 239 -7.20 -4.20 -22.90
CA VAL A 239 -7.56 -3.86 -21.51
C VAL A 239 -8.96 -4.40 -21.23
N LYS A 240 -9.11 -5.24 -20.18
CA LYS A 240 -10.39 -5.84 -19.79
C LYS A 240 -11.43 -4.81 -19.36
N ASN A 241 -11.07 -4.00 -18.37
CA ASN A 241 -11.96 -2.99 -17.80
C ASN A 241 -11.18 -1.76 -17.35
N ARG A 242 -11.43 -0.64 -17.99
CA ARG A 242 -10.74 0.62 -17.67
C ARG A 242 -10.93 1.07 -16.23
N LYS A 243 -12.07 0.74 -15.59
CA LYS A 243 -12.35 1.09 -14.19
C LYS A 243 -11.49 0.34 -13.18
N ASN A 244 -10.94 -0.81 -13.56
CA ASN A 244 -10.06 -1.60 -12.69
C ASN A 244 -8.61 -1.10 -12.70
N CYS A 245 -8.24 -0.20 -13.62
CA CYS A 245 -6.89 0.33 -13.69
C CYS A 245 -6.60 1.26 -12.49
N ILE A 246 -5.60 0.91 -11.69
CA ILE A 246 -5.16 1.68 -10.52
C ILE A 246 -4.11 2.76 -10.83
N LEU A 247 -3.78 2.95 -12.11
CA LEU A 247 -2.79 3.93 -12.58
C LEU A 247 -1.37 3.73 -11.99
N CYS A 248 -0.95 2.50 -11.71
CA CYS A 248 0.39 2.22 -11.18
C CYS A 248 1.52 2.43 -12.19
N GLY A 249 1.22 2.34 -13.50
CA GLY A 249 2.20 2.50 -14.56
C GLY A 249 3.10 1.28 -14.84
N GLU A 250 2.94 0.17 -14.12
CA GLU A 250 3.82 -1.01 -14.30
C GLU A 250 3.82 -1.53 -15.74
N CYS A 251 2.65 -1.61 -16.40
CA CYS A 251 2.56 -2.02 -17.80
C CYS A 251 3.31 -1.05 -18.74
N PHE A 252 3.29 0.25 -18.47
CA PHE A 252 4.00 1.26 -19.23
C PHE A 252 5.51 1.10 -19.10
N TYR A 253 6.02 1.00 -17.89
CA TYR A 253 7.46 0.90 -17.62
C TYR A 253 8.09 -0.43 -18.06
N ASN A 254 7.27 -1.45 -18.25
CA ASN A 254 7.72 -2.77 -18.70
C ASN A 254 7.43 -3.05 -20.19
N CYS A 255 6.93 -2.07 -20.94
CA CYS A 255 6.65 -2.23 -22.36
C CYS A 255 7.89 -1.90 -23.20
N ALA A 256 8.59 -2.93 -23.67
CA ALA A 256 9.82 -2.76 -24.47
C ALA A 256 9.59 -2.14 -25.86
N SER A 257 8.34 -2.15 -26.36
CA SER A 257 7.97 -1.57 -27.66
C SER A 257 7.31 -0.21 -27.58
N ASP A 258 7.24 0.40 -26.37
CA ASP A 258 6.56 1.68 -26.12
C ASP A 258 5.12 1.73 -26.64
N ALA A 259 4.44 0.58 -26.64
CA ALA A 259 3.06 0.46 -27.11
C ALA A 259 2.03 0.93 -26.07
N ILE A 260 2.39 1.08 -24.79
CA ILE A 260 1.46 1.51 -23.74
C ILE A 260 1.52 3.03 -23.59
N VAL A 261 0.37 3.69 -23.70
CA VAL A 261 0.21 5.12 -23.38
C VAL A 261 -0.27 5.26 -21.95
N PHE A 262 0.39 6.13 -21.17
CA PHE A 262 0.12 6.36 -19.76
C PHE A 262 0.19 7.87 -19.43
N ASP A 263 -0.97 8.53 -19.54
CA ASP A 263 -1.05 10.00 -19.43
C ASP A 263 -0.75 10.52 -18.01
N TYR A 264 -0.99 9.72 -16.97
CA TYR A 264 -0.69 10.08 -15.59
C TYR A 264 0.80 10.43 -15.38
N ARG A 265 1.68 9.83 -16.18
CA ARG A 265 3.13 10.16 -16.18
C ARG A 265 3.39 11.64 -16.47
N LYS A 266 2.66 12.25 -17.40
CA LYS A 266 2.83 13.67 -17.76
C LYS A 266 2.53 14.56 -16.56
N LEU A 267 1.48 14.25 -15.81
CA LEU A 267 1.15 14.97 -14.58
C LEU A 267 2.19 14.75 -13.48
N ALA A 268 2.65 13.51 -13.30
CA ALA A 268 3.68 13.19 -12.32
C ALA A 268 4.97 13.96 -12.63
N LYS A 269 5.43 13.96 -13.88
CA LYS A 269 6.61 14.72 -14.31
C LYS A 269 6.46 16.22 -14.07
N LYS A 270 5.28 16.81 -14.37
CA LYS A 270 5.00 18.22 -14.11
C LYS A 270 5.03 18.58 -12.62
N ARG A 271 4.54 17.68 -11.75
CA ARG A 271 4.48 17.89 -10.30
C ARG A 271 5.77 17.61 -9.58
N LEU A 272 6.50 16.59 -10.04
CA LEU A 272 7.71 16.13 -9.38
C LEU A 272 8.96 16.88 -9.86
N ARG A 273 8.92 17.62 -10.96
CA ARG A 273 10.02 18.33 -11.62
C ARG A 273 11.36 17.62 -11.43
N ASP A 274 12.02 17.24 -12.49
CA ASP A 274 13.26 16.46 -12.41
C ASP A 274 14.29 17.12 -11.46
N GLY A 275 14.47 16.57 -10.27
CA GLY A 275 15.49 17.01 -9.28
C GLY A 275 15.07 18.13 -8.32
N GLU A 276 13.89 18.73 -8.45
CA GLU A 276 13.40 19.82 -7.57
C GLU A 276 12.36 19.37 -6.54
N VAL A 277 12.31 18.08 -6.23
CA VAL A 277 11.31 17.55 -5.30
C VAL A 277 11.77 17.74 -3.86
N VAL A 278 10.98 18.46 -3.09
CA VAL A 278 11.13 18.48 -1.62
C VAL A 278 10.55 17.19 -1.08
N LEU A 279 11.39 16.31 -0.59
CA LEU A 279 10.99 15.06 0.02
C LEU A 279 10.33 15.31 1.38
N GLU A 280 9.29 14.55 1.68
CA GLU A 280 8.74 14.52 3.03
C GLU A 280 9.79 13.91 3.95
N SER A 281 10.28 14.70 4.92
CA SER A 281 11.25 14.19 5.87
C SER A 281 10.66 13.02 6.67
N PRO A 282 11.34 11.88 6.77
CA PRO A 282 10.95 10.82 7.69
C PRO A 282 11.00 11.28 9.15
N LEU A 283 11.81 12.30 9.45
CA LEU A 283 11.96 12.94 10.75
C LEU A 283 11.00 14.13 10.94
N SER A 284 10.02 14.33 10.04
CA SER A 284 9.01 15.38 10.19
C SER A 284 8.16 15.14 11.45
N ALA A 285 7.35 16.13 11.83
CA ALA A 285 6.50 16.10 13.02
C ALA A 285 5.55 14.88 13.11
N VAL A 286 5.43 14.11 12.03
CA VAL A 286 4.72 12.83 11.96
C VAL A 286 5.40 11.76 12.80
N TYR A 287 6.72 11.77 12.80
CA TYR A 287 7.52 10.85 13.58
C TYR A 287 7.92 11.51 14.86
N ARG A 288 7.45 10.98 15.95
CA ARG A 288 7.82 11.44 17.28
C ARG A 288 9.13 10.85 17.78
N ASN A 289 9.78 10.08 16.93
CA ASN A 289 11.10 9.50 17.16
C ASN A 289 11.79 9.20 15.84
N GLU A 290 13.08 8.93 15.91
CA GLU A 290 13.97 8.61 14.78
C GLU A 290 13.59 7.32 14.02
N TYR A 291 12.67 6.54 14.51
CA TYR A 291 12.28 5.26 13.92
C TYR A 291 11.16 5.36 12.89
N GLY A 292 10.62 6.55 12.65
CA GLY A 292 9.62 6.76 11.60
C GLY A 292 8.30 6.03 11.80
N TYR A 293 7.89 5.72 13.01
CA TYR A 293 6.57 5.21 13.34
C TYR A 293 5.79 6.19 14.21
N ILE A 294 4.47 6.02 14.25
CA ILE A 294 3.55 6.88 14.98
C ILE A 294 3.00 6.11 16.16
N ARG A 295 3.21 6.66 17.36
CA ARG A 295 2.58 6.16 18.60
C ARG A 295 1.27 6.86 18.87
N GLY A 296 0.32 6.14 19.47
CA GLY A 296 -0.70 6.74 20.30
C GLY A 296 -0.08 7.47 21.50
N LYS A 297 -0.69 8.57 21.92
CA LYS A 297 -0.38 9.23 23.18
C LYS A 297 -0.92 8.43 24.34
#